data_bb94c8007b2d9df6f8371bd2bb574a94
#
_entry.id   bb94c8007b2d9df6f8371bd2bb574a94
#
_cell.length_a   1.000
_cell.length_b   1.000
_cell.length_c   1.000
_cell.angle_alpha   90.00
_cell.angle_beta   90.00
_cell.angle_gamma   90.00
#
_symmetry.space_group_name_H-M   'P 1'
#
loop_
_entity.id
_entity.type
_entity.pdbx_description
1 polymer ?
#
loop_
_entity_poly.entity_id
_entity_poly.type
_entity_poly.pdbx_seq_one_letter_code
_entity_poly.pdbx_strand_id
1 'polypeptide(L)'
;TVWWEGADGPVPEEGIDWTGQPWKPGMTDAEGKIKKGANPNSRFTAPIKQCPSVSARFDDPEGVPISAIIFGGRRATVAPLVYQSFDWQHGVFLGSIMASEVTAAQYGAQGVVRRDPMAMLPFCGYNMADYFRHWLEIGENLKNKPKIFHVNWFKINEKNEFLWPGFGDNLRILEW
;
A
#
# COMPACT_ATOMS: atom_id res chain seq x y z
N THR A 1 -14.10 7.53 20.79
CA THR A 1 -12.99 6.56 20.63
C THR A 1 -13.41 5.57 19.58
N VAL A 2 -12.58 5.34 18.60
CA VAL A 2 -12.82 4.37 17.53
C VAL A 2 -11.96 3.15 17.81
N TRP A 3 -12.58 1.99 17.91
CA TRP A 3 -11.92 0.70 18.02
C TRP A 3 -12.16 -0.11 16.73
N TRP A 4 -11.19 -0.94 16.35
CA TRP A 4 -11.31 -1.91 15.26
C TRP A 4 -10.55 -3.19 15.62
N GLU A 5 -10.81 -4.27 14.92
CA GLU A 5 -10.31 -5.62 15.23
C GLU A 5 -8.79 -5.79 15.13
N GLY A 6 -8.06 -4.78 14.72
CA GLY A 6 -6.59 -4.74 14.71
C GLY A 6 -6.00 -3.67 15.63
N ALA A 7 -6.82 -3.02 16.47
CA ALA A 7 -6.32 -2.01 17.39
C ALA A 7 -5.68 -2.66 18.62
N ASP A 8 -4.56 -2.10 19.06
CA ASP A 8 -4.02 -2.40 20.39
C ASP A 8 -4.92 -1.79 21.45
N GLY A 9 -5.34 -2.58 22.42
CA GLY A 9 -6.17 -2.12 23.52
C GLY A 9 -7.30 -3.08 23.86
N PRO A 10 -8.04 -2.81 24.94
CA PRO A 10 -9.12 -3.68 25.36
C PRO A 10 -10.26 -3.70 24.34
N VAL A 11 -10.75 -4.89 24.05
CA VAL A 11 -11.93 -5.09 23.20
C VAL A 11 -13.15 -4.53 23.91
N PRO A 12 -13.95 -3.65 23.30
CA PRO A 12 -15.16 -3.13 23.93
C PRO A 12 -16.21 -4.24 24.12
N GLU A 13 -16.96 -4.18 25.19
CA GLU A 13 -18.05 -5.13 25.44
C GLU A 13 -19.18 -4.96 24.43
N GLU A 14 -19.45 -3.72 24.03
CA GLU A 14 -20.45 -3.36 23.02
C GLU A 14 -20.11 -2.04 22.33
N GLY A 15 -20.71 -1.79 21.21
CA GLY A 15 -20.53 -0.58 20.43
C GLY A 15 -21.54 -0.42 19.31
N ILE A 16 -21.25 0.51 18.44
CA ILE A 16 -21.99 0.73 17.19
C ILE A 16 -21.04 0.41 16.03
N ASP A 17 -21.47 -0.44 15.12
CA ASP A 17 -20.68 -0.77 13.94
C ASP A 17 -20.65 0.37 12.91
N TRP A 18 -19.85 0.19 11.87
CA TRP A 18 -19.70 1.17 10.80
C TRP A 18 -20.99 1.43 10.01
N THR A 19 -22.02 0.59 10.15
CA THR A 19 -23.34 0.80 9.53
C THR A 19 -24.31 1.55 10.46
N GLY A 20 -23.87 1.90 11.68
CA GLY A 20 -24.69 2.57 12.66
C GLY A 20 -25.57 1.64 13.50
N GLN A 21 -25.32 0.33 13.46
CA GLN A 21 -26.10 -0.68 14.19
C GLN A 21 -25.40 -1.12 15.47
N PRO A 22 -26.15 -1.52 16.52
CA PRO A 22 -25.56 -2.15 17.70
C PRO A 22 -24.69 -3.34 17.32
N TRP A 23 -23.53 -3.40 17.95
CA TRP A 23 -22.54 -4.43 17.68
C TRP A 23 -21.87 -4.90 18.98
N LYS A 24 -21.53 -6.19 19.01
CA LYS A 24 -20.72 -6.83 20.08
C LYS A 24 -19.68 -7.74 19.43
N PRO A 25 -18.52 -7.94 20.07
CA PRO A 25 -17.56 -8.94 19.64
C PRO A 25 -18.20 -10.32 19.51
N GLY A 26 -17.89 -11.01 18.42
CA GLY A 26 -18.43 -12.35 18.14
C GLY A 26 -19.83 -12.40 17.53
N MET A 27 -20.50 -11.27 17.33
CA MET A 27 -21.76 -11.26 16.56
C MET A 27 -21.52 -11.79 15.13
N THR A 28 -22.52 -12.49 14.61
CA THR A 28 -22.54 -12.98 13.22
C THR A 28 -23.55 -12.22 12.40
N ASP A 29 -23.31 -12.16 11.09
CA ASP A 29 -24.27 -11.69 10.09
C ASP A 29 -25.31 -12.78 9.76
N ALA A 30 -26.21 -12.47 8.82
CA ALA A 30 -27.26 -13.39 8.39
C ALA A 30 -26.70 -14.67 7.72
N GLU A 31 -25.48 -14.61 7.19
CA GLU A 31 -24.75 -15.73 6.58
C GLU A 31 -23.92 -16.53 7.59
N GLY A 32 -23.94 -16.17 8.87
CA GLY A 32 -23.19 -16.83 9.94
C GLY A 32 -21.70 -16.44 10.00
N LYS A 33 -21.27 -15.43 9.28
CA LYS A 33 -19.89 -14.90 9.34
C LYS A 33 -19.77 -13.91 10.49
N ILE A 34 -18.58 -13.86 11.10
CA ILE A 34 -18.30 -12.88 12.15
C ILE A 34 -18.46 -11.46 11.60
N LYS A 35 -19.38 -10.72 12.22
CA LYS A 35 -19.66 -9.32 11.91
C LYS A 35 -18.58 -8.43 12.53
N LYS A 36 -17.88 -7.68 11.70
CA LYS A 36 -16.84 -6.75 12.15
C LYS A 36 -17.42 -5.39 12.51
N GLY A 37 -16.90 -4.78 13.56
CA GLY A 37 -17.28 -3.43 13.98
C GLY A 37 -16.81 -2.36 13.01
N ALA A 38 -15.60 -2.54 12.43
CA ALA A 38 -15.01 -1.60 11.49
C ALA A 38 -15.34 -1.93 10.03
N ASN A 39 -15.45 -0.88 9.22
CA ASN A 39 -15.55 -1.03 7.76
C ASN A 39 -14.22 -1.57 7.21
N PRO A 40 -14.20 -2.65 6.44
CA PRO A 40 -12.97 -3.23 5.87
C PRO A 40 -12.23 -2.27 4.93
N ASN A 41 -12.89 -1.22 4.45
CA ASN A 41 -12.30 -0.17 3.61
C ASN A 41 -11.98 1.11 4.39
N SER A 42 -12.02 1.07 5.72
CA SER A 42 -11.66 2.22 6.56
C SER A 42 -10.19 2.57 6.42
N ARG A 43 -9.92 3.87 6.41
CA ARG A 43 -8.58 4.45 6.38
C ARG A 43 -8.49 5.55 7.41
N PHE A 44 -7.31 5.72 7.99
CA PHE A 44 -7.01 6.85 8.86
C PHE A 44 -5.60 7.35 8.60
N THR A 45 -5.34 8.57 9.02
CA THR A 45 -4.01 9.18 8.96
C THR A 45 -3.52 9.43 10.38
N ALA A 46 -2.20 9.32 10.56
CA ALA A 46 -1.53 9.71 11.79
C ALA A 46 -0.52 10.82 11.48
N PRO A 47 -0.31 11.79 12.37
CA PRO A 47 0.73 12.80 12.19
C PRO A 47 2.10 12.13 12.08
N ILE A 48 2.89 12.53 11.08
CA ILE A 48 4.25 11.96 10.88
C ILE A 48 5.14 12.14 12.11
N LYS A 49 4.91 13.18 12.91
CA LYS A 49 5.66 13.44 14.16
C LYS A 49 5.44 12.38 15.23
N GLN A 50 4.44 11.50 15.08
CA GLN A 50 4.25 10.33 15.95
C GLN A 50 5.12 9.13 15.51
N CYS A 51 5.75 9.20 14.36
CA CYS A 51 6.66 8.15 13.90
C CYS A 51 7.98 8.24 14.69
N PRO A 52 8.39 7.18 15.43
CA PRO A 52 9.61 7.23 16.24
C PRO A 52 10.89 7.38 15.41
N SER A 53 10.86 7.04 14.14
CA SER A 53 11.97 7.13 13.19
C SER A 53 11.87 8.32 12.23
N VAL A 54 11.03 9.32 12.54
CA VAL A 54 10.92 10.51 11.69
C VAL A 54 12.28 11.23 11.63
N SER A 55 12.68 11.63 10.43
CA SER A 55 13.93 12.37 10.23
C SER A 55 13.91 13.70 10.97
N ALA A 56 15.02 14.06 11.61
CA ALA A 56 15.21 15.41 12.18
C ALA A 56 15.12 16.52 11.11
N ARG A 57 15.28 16.16 9.84
CA ARG A 57 15.17 17.08 8.70
C ARG A 57 13.76 17.16 8.11
N PHE A 58 12.76 16.56 8.76
CA PHE A 58 11.38 16.53 8.23
C PHE A 58 10.83 17.93 7.94
N ASP A 59 11.10 18.89 8.81
CA ASP A 59 10.65 20.30 8.68
C ASP A 59 11.76 21.20 8.08
N ASP A 60 12.79 20.66 7.42
CA ASP A 60 13.89 21.43 6.82
C ASP A 60 13.35 22.30 5.68
N PRO A 61 13.48 23.64 5.74
CA PRO A 61 12.95 24.53 4.71
C PRO A 61 13.62 24.36 3.34
N GLU A 62 14.82 23.78 3.29
CA GLU A 62 15.49 23.44 2.03
C GLU A 62 15.01 22.11 1.44
N GLY A 63 14.12 21.41 2.15
CA GLY A 63 13.60 20.12 1.77
C GLY A 63 14.56 18.96 2.06
N VAL A 64 14.11 17.76 1.71
CA VAL A 64 14.88 16.52 1.89
C VAL A 64 15.10 15.87 0.53
N PRO A 65 16.33 15.47 0.17
CA PRO A 65 16.61 14.78 -1.08
C PRO A 65 15.82 13.48 -1.17
N ILE A 66 15.26 13.20 -2.35
CA ILE A 66 14.65 11.92 -2.66
C ILE A 66 15.71 11.00 -3.26
N SER A 67 16.04 9.90 -2.58
CA SER A 67 17.05 8.93 -3.02
C SER A 67 16.45 7.68 -3.65
N ALA A 68 15.21 7.36 -3.31
CA ALA A 68 14.50 6.20 -3.83
C ALA A 68 13.01 6.50 -4.04
N ILE A 69 12.46 5.87 -5.08
CA ILE A 69 11.01 5.84 -5.36
C ILE A 69 10.59 4.38 -5.33
N ILE A 70 9.54 4.08 -4.59
CA ILE A 70 9.09 2.72 -4.36
C ILE A 70 7.65 2.58 -4.82
N PHE A 71 7.43 1.76 -5.83
CA PHE A 71 6.11 1.34 -6.24
C PHE A 71 5.70 0.08 -5.50
N GLY A 72 4.49 0.05 -4.95
CA GLY A 72 3.93 -1.10 -4.26
C GLY A 72 2.76 -1.71 -5.02
N GLY A 73 2.79 -3.02 -5.21
CA GLY A 73 1.71 -3.79 -5.82
C GLY A 73 1.47 -5.10 -5.08
N ARG A 74 0.23 -5.54 -5.05
CA ARG A 74 -0.16 -6.81 -4.43
C ARG A 74 -0.20 -7.89 -5.49
N ARG A 75 0.68 -8.88 -5.39
CA ARG A 75 0.70 -10.06 -6.26
C ARG A 75 1.02 -11.30 -5.44
N ALA A 76 0.08 -12.25 -5.39
CA ALA A 76 0.29 -13.52 -4.70
C ALA A 76 1.42 -14.34 -5.35
N THR A 77 1.50 -14.31 -6.68
CA THR A 77 2.47 -15.07 -7.47
C THR A 77 3.21 -14.18 -8.46
N VAL A 78 4.17 -14.74 -9.17
CA VAL A 78 5.00 -14.22 -10.27
C VAL A 78 5.88 -13.01 -9.94
N ALA A 79 5.40 -12.00 -9.22
CA ALA A 79 6.23 -10.87 -8.86
C ALA A 79 7.13 -11.20 -7.65
N PRO A 80 8.44 -10.85 -7.67
CA PRO A 80 9.30 -11.02 -6.50
C PRO A 80 8.90 -10.07 -5.36
N LEU A 81 9.46 -10.31 -4.15
CA LEU A 81 9.23 -9.43 -2.98
C LEU A 81 9.70 -8.00 -3.25
N VAL A 82 10.87 -7.88 -3.87
CA VAL A 82 11.45 -6.60 -4.26
C VAL A 82 12.30 -6.76 -5.52
N TYR A 83 12.33 -5.74 -6.34
CA TYR A 83 13.29 -5.60 -7.41
C TYR A 83 13.57 -4.13 -7.69
N GLN A 84 14.79 -3.84 -8.18
CA GLN A 84 15.26 -2.51 -8.53
C GLN A 84 15.29 -2.37 -10.06
N SER A 85 14.96 -1.19 -10.56
CA SER A 85 15.20 -0.85 -11.98
C SER A 85 16.68 -0.70 -12.29
N PHE A 86 17.07 -0.96 -13.52
CA PHE A 86 18.44 -0.77 -13.98
C PHE A 86 18.79 0.72 -14.10
N ASP A 87 17.83 1.50 -14.58
CA ASP A 87 17.95 2.95 -14.74
C ASP A 87 16.58 3.62 -14.59
N TRP A 88 16.54 4.93 -14.81
CA TRP A 88 15.31 5.72 -14.68
C TRP A 88 14.24 5.32 -15.72
N GLN A 89 14.63 5.15 -16.98
CA GLN A 89 13.71 4.77 -18.06
C GLN A 89 13.09 3.39 -17.79
N HIS A 90 13.92 2.42 -17.38
CA HIS A 90 13.45 1.11 -16.97
C HIS A 90 12.52 1.21 -15.75
N GLY A 91 12.80 2.11 -14.80
CA GLY A 91 11.93 2.36 -13.65
C GLY A 91 10.55 2.89 -14.04
N VAL A 92 10.49 3.82 -14.98
CA VAL A 92 9.22 4.32 -15.54
C VAL A 92 8.46 3.19 -16.24
N PHE A 93 9.16 2.36 -17.01
CA PHE A 93 8.56 1.18 -17.65
C PHE A 93 7.98 0.22 -16.61
N LEU A 94 8.75 -0.14 -15.57
CA LEU A 94 8.29 -1.03 -14.50
C LEU A 94 7.05 -0.47 -13.80
N GLY A 95 7.03 0.82 -13.51
CA GLY A 95 5.86 1.49 -12.94
C GLY A 95 4.66 1.46 -13.88
N SER A 96 4.86 1.69 -15.17
CA SER A 96 3.79 1.76 -16.16
C SER A 96 3.08 0.42 -16.38
N ILE A 97 3.79 -0.71 -16.25
CA ILE A 97 3.23 -2.05 -16.45
C ILE A 97 2.68 -2.69 -15.17
N MET A 98 2.71 -1.97 -14.06
CA MET A 98 2.25 -2.51 -12.77
C MET A 98 0.83 -3.05 -12.85
N ALA A 99 0.62 -4.13 -12.11
CA ALA A 99 -0.68 -4.71 -11.89
C ALA A 99 -0.80 -5.17 -10.44
N SER A 100 -1.99 -5.02 -9.86
CA SER A 100 -2.26 -5.36 -8.47
C SER A 100 -3.54 -6.16 -8.36
N GLU A 101 -3.58 -7.09 -7.42
CA GLU A 101 -4.77 -7.89 -7.16
C GLU A 101 -5.82 -7.08 -6.41
N VAL A 102 -7.07 -7.24 -6.78
CA VAL A 102 -8.22 -6.62 -6.12
C VAL A 102 -8.35 -7.20 -4.70
N THR A 103 -8.52 -6.32 -3.73
CA THR A 103 -8.70 -6.70 -2.32
C THR A 103 -10.18 -6.85 -1.95
N ALA A 104 -10.44 -7.47 -0.78
CA ALA A 104 -11.78 -7.59 -0.21
C ALA A 104 -12.50 -6.25 0.00
N ALA A 105 -11.74 -5.16 0.14
CA ALA A 105 -12.27 -3.82 0.37
C ALA A 105 -12.78 -3.13 -0.91
N GLN A 106 -12.53 -3.71 -2.08
CA GLN A 106 -12.98 -3.18 -3.37
C GLN A 106 -14.12 -4.03 -3.92
N TYR A 107 -15.06 -3.39 -4.58
CA TYR A 107 -16.11 -4.10 -5.34
C TYR A 107 -15.44 -4.90 -6.46
N GLY A 108 -15.69 -6.21 -6.48
CA GLY A 108 -15.19 -7.13 -7.48
C GLY A 108 -14.71 -8.46 -6.89
N ALA A 109 -14.32 -9.39 -7.78
CA ALA A 109 -13.78 -10.68 -7.36
C ALA A 109 -12.38 -10.50 -6.75
N GLN A 110 -12.18 -10.99 -5.53
CA GLN A 110 -10.88 -11.01 -4.87
C GLN A 110 -9.84 -11.77 -5.69
N GLY A 111 -8.60 -11.31 -5.66
CA GLY A 111 -7.49 -11.96 -6.34
C GLY A 111 -7.44 -11.72 -7.86
N VAL A 112 -8.42 -11.03 -8.43
CA VAL A 112 -8.38 -10.64 -9.85
C VAL A 112 -7.32 -9.55 -10.02
N VAL A 113 -6.40 -9.79 -10.95
CA VAL A 113 -5.34 -8.83 -11.28
C VAL A 113 -5.91 -7.72 -12.15
N ARG A 114 -5.77 -6.48 -11.70
CA ARG A 114 -6.08 -5.28 -12.48
C ARG A 114 -4.80 -4.55 -12.86
N ARG A 115 -4.78 -3.93 -14.02
CA ARG A 115 -3.73 -2.99 -14.41
C ARG A 115 -3.86 -1.72 -13.58
N ASP A 116 -2.78 -1.31 -12.93
CA ASP A 116 -2.74 -0.16 -12.04
C ASP A 116 -1.38 0.55 -12.17
N PRO A 117 -1.14 1.23 -13.30
CA PRO A 117 0.14 1.87 -13.56
C PRO A 117 0.56 2.80 -12.43
N MET A 118 1.78 2.62 -11.92
CA MET A 118 2.37 3.38 -10.81
C MET A 118 1.48 3.44 -9.55
N ALA A 119 0.53 2.51 -9.39
CA ALA A 119 -0.53 2.54 -8.38
C ALA A 119 -1.35 3.85 -8.39
N MET A 120 -1.50 4.47 -9.56
CA MET A 120 -2.05 5.83 -9.73
C MET A 120 -3.33 5.88 -10.56
N LEU A 121 -3.80 4.76 -11.11
CA LEU A 121 -4.91 4.76 -12.06
C LEU A 121 -6.16 5.55 -11.60
N PRO A 122 -6.64 5.41 -10.35
CA PRO A 122 -7.82 6.17 -9.90
C PRO A 122 -7.54 7.65 -9.66
N PHE A 123 -6.28 8.08 -9.65
CA PHE A 123 -5.85 9.42 -9.26
C PHE A 123 -5.34 10.26 -10.44
N CYS A 124 -5.10 9.64 -11.60
CA CYS A 124 -4.66 10.34 -12.79
C CYS A 124 -5.87 10.75 -13.64
N GLY A 125 -6.17 12.05 -13.67
CA GLY A 125 -7.33 12.62 -14.37
C GLY A 125 -7.09 12.90 -15.86
N TYR A 126 -6.01 12.43 -16.45
CA TYR A 126 -5.66 12.62 -17.86
C TYR A 126 -4.99 11.34 -18.42
N ASN A 127 -4.56 11.37 -19.66
CA ASN A 127 -3.98 10.20 -20.31
C ASN A 127 -2.68 9.75 -19.60
N MET A 128 -2.65 8.49 -19.17
CA MET A 128 -1.49 7.93 -18.47
C MET A 128 -0.20 7.95 -19.30
N ALA A 129 -0.28 7.89 -20.63
CA ALA A 129 0.90 8.01 -21.47
C ALA A 129 1.56 9.40 -21.35
N ASP A 130 0.77 10.45 -21.18
CA ASP A 130 1.31 11.79 -20.93
C ASP A 130 1.97 11.86 -19.54
N TYR A 131 1.43 11.17 -18.56
CA TYR A 131 2.05 11.05 -17.24
C TYR A 131 3.40 10.32 -17.31
N PHE A 132 3.49 9.21 -18.05
CA PHE A 132 4.76 8.50 -18.25
C PHE A 132 5.77 9.34 -19.01
N ARG A 133 5.35 10.07 -20.04
CA ARG A 133 6.21 11.01 -20.77
C ARG A 133 6.78 12.06 -19.81
N HIS A 134 5.96 12.64 -18.95
CA HIS A 134 6.41 13.60 -17.94
C HIS A 134 7.50 13.01 -17.01
N TRP A 135 7.34 11.75 -16.57
CA TRP A 135 8.39 11.06 -15.81
C TRP A 135 9.71 10.95 -16.58
N LEU A 136 9.64 10.61 -17.87
CA LEU A 136 10.84 10.50 -18.72
C LEU A 136 11.51 11.87 -18.86
N GLU A 137 10.76 12.92 -19.17
CA GLU A 137 11.25 14.29 -19.31
C GLU A 137 11.90 14.82 -18.02
N ILE A 138 11.28 14.56 -16.86
CA ILE A 138 11.91 14.88 -15.55
C ILE A 138 13.25 14.17 -15.42
N GLY A 139 13.31 12.88 -15.76
CA GLY A 139 14.53 12.11 -15.68
C GLY A 139 15.67 12.65 -16.51
N GLU A 140 15.40 13.26 -17.67
CA GLU A 140 16.42 13.90 -18.51
C GLU A 140 17.08 15.09 -17.81
N ASN A 141 16.33 15.80 -16.96
CA ASN A 141 16.77 17.02 -16.28
C ASN A 141 17.39 16.77 -14.89
N LEU A 142 17.24 15.56 -14.33
CA LEU A 142 17.79 15.23 -13.02
C LEU A 142 19.27 14.88 -13.10
N LYS A 143 20.10 15.61 -12.32
CA LYS A 143 21.53 15.29 -12.15
C LYS A 143 21.70 13.98 -11.36
N ASN A 144 20.98 13.85 -10.27
CA ASN A 144 21.00 12.69 -9.38
C ASN A 144 19.61 12.04 -9.43
N LYS A 145 19.47 11.00 -10.24
CA LYS A 145 18.20 10.28 -10.37
C LYS A 145 17.97 9.37 -9.16
N PRO A 146 16.81 9.46 -8.50
CA PRO A 146 16.43 8.46 -7.51
C PRO A 146 16.43 7.05 -8.09
N LYS A 147 16.80 6.06 -7.30
CA LYS A 147 16.60 4.66 -7.67
C LYS A 147 15.11 4.31 -7.62
N ILE A 148 14.66 3.47 -8.53
CA ILE A 148 13.26 3.03 -8.56
C ILE A 148 13.18 1.56 -8.22
N PHE A 149 12.30 1.23 -7.26
CA PHE A 149 12.05 -0.10 -6.76
C PHE A 149 10.57 -0.46 -6.91
N HIS A 150 10.31 -1.75 -6.98
CA HIS A 150 8.98 -2.31 -6.78
C HIS A 150 9.01 -3.25 -5.58
N VAL A 151 7.99 -3.19 -4.73
CA VAL A 151 7.83 -4.07 -3.57
C VAL A 151 6.50 -4.79 -3.61
N ASN A 152 6.50 -6.05 -3.15
CA ASN A 152 5.34 -6.91 -3.08
C ASN A 152 5.37 -7.70 -1.77
N TRP A 153 4.82 -7.14 -0.71
CA TRP A 153 4.73 -7.82 0.59
C TRP A 153 3.71 -8.96 0.64
N PHE A 154 2.93 -9.19 -0.42
CA PHE A 154 1.80 -10.12 -0.46
C PHE A 154 2.07 -11.39 -1.24
N LYS A 155 3.33 -11.65 -1.57
CA LYS A 155 3.73 -12.91 -2.19
C LYS A 155 3.50 -14.07 -1.23
N ILE A 156 2.94 -15.17 -1.75
CA ILE A 156 2.68 -16.39 -0.99
C ILE A 156 3.59 -17.54 -1.46
N ASN A 157 3.74 -18.53 -0.59
CA ASN A 157 4.38 -19.80 -0.89
C ASN A 157 3.35 -20.84 -1.41
N GLU A 158 3.81 -22.06 -1.66
CA GLU A 158 2.96 -23.18 -2.12
C GLU A 158 1.87 -23.58 -1.10
N LYS A 159 2.04 -23.21 0.17
CA LYS A 159 1.07 -23.45 1.24
C LYS A 159 0.07 -22.29 1.43
N ASN A 160 0.07 -21.30 0.53
CA ASN A 160 -0.71 -20.06 0.64
C ASN A 160 -0.38 -19.20 1.88
N GLU A 161 0.83 -19.30 2.41
CA GLU A 161 1.31 -18.46 3.50
C GLU A 161 2.09 -17.28 2.93
N PHE A 162 1.99 -16.09 3.54
CA PHE A 162 2.79 -14.95 3.12
C PHE A 162 4.27 -15.19 3.34
N LEU A 163 5.07 -14.94 2.32
CA LEU A 163 6.53 -15.02 2.44
C LEU A 163 7.13 -13.91 3.29
N TRP A 164 6.48 -12.77 3.35
CA TRP A 164 6.89 -11.65 4.17
C TRP A 164 6.07 -11.61 5.47
N PRO A 165 6.72 -11.50 6.64
CA PRO A 165 6.00 -11.55 7.93
C PRO A 165 5.01 -10.40 8.11
N GLY A 166 5.22 -9.27 7.45
CA GLY A 166 4.29 -8.16 7.41
C GLY A 166 4.58 -7.10 8.45
N PHE A 167 3.62 -6.34 8.74
CA PHE A 167 3.45 -5.10 9.44
C PHE A 167 4.69 -4.49 10.16
N GLY A 168 5.16 -5.07 11.23
CA GLY A 168 6.33 -4.58 11.98
C GLY A 168 7.66 -4.74 11.22
N ASP A 169 7.71 -5.62 10.22
CA ASP A 169 8.91 -5.93 9.45
C ASP A 169 8.94 -5.25 8.07
N ASN A 170 7.90 -4.49 7.70
CA ASN A 170 7.78 -3.93 6.35
C ASN A 170 8.94 -2.98 5.98
N LEU A 171 9.49 -2.24 6.94
CA LEU A 171 10.63 -1.36 6.69
C LEU A 171 11.93 -2.13 6.38
N ARG A 172 12.08 -3.35 6.86
CA ARG A 172 13.29 -4.16 6.64
C ARG A 172 13.58 -4.44 5.18
N ILE A 173 12.54 -4.55 4.33
CA ILE A 173 12.73 -4.72 2.89
C ILE A 173 13.30 -3.46 2.23
N LEU A 174 13.02 -2.30 2.80
CA LEU A 174 13.57 -1.03 2.33
C LEU A 174 15.00 -0.81 2.80
N GLU A 175 15.33 -1.35 3.97
CA GLU A 175 16.69 -1.34 4.52
C GLU A 175 17.62 -2.26 3.72
N TRP A 176 17.14 -3.44 3.33
CA TRP A 176 17.89 -4.41 2.53
C TRP A 176 18.16 -3.92 1.12
#